data_13c6f0504f3ec7d8e6182695ca75eb7b
#
_entry.id   13c6f0504f3ec7d8e6182695ca75eb7b
#
_cell.length_a   1.000
_cell.length_b   1.000
_cell.length_c   1.000
_cell.angle_alpha   90.00
_cell.angle_beta   90.00
_cell.angle_gamma   90.00
#
_symmetry.space_group_name_H-M   'P 1'
#
loop_
_entity.id
_entity.type
_entity.pdbx_description
1 polymer ?
#
loop_
_entity_poly.entity_id
_entity_poly.type
_entity_poly.pdbx_seq_one_letter_code
_entity_poly.pdbx_strand_id
1 'polypeptide(L)'
;MDFIRLDTADNVVTAASRLPAGHIVETIKTLQPIPSGHKIATAAIPLGGEIRKYAQLIGYASTDIPAGAHVHDHNVSFRNTLSLIHI
;
A
#
# COMPACT_ATOMS: atom_id res chain seq x y z
N MET A 1 -2.54 -13.77 -13.57
CA MET A 1 -2.99 -12.66 -12.73
C MET A 1 -1.79 -11.93 -12.17
N ASP A 2 -1.75 -10.63 -12.32
CA ASP A 2 -0.57 -9.82 -11.99
C ASP A 2 -0.55 -9.41 -10.53
N PHE A 3 -1.72 -9.31 -9.91
CA PHE A 3 -1.86 -8.89 -8.53
C PHE A 3 -3.02 -9.64 -7.88
N ILE A 4 -3.04 -9.61 -6.56
CA ILE A 4 -4.06 -10.31 -5.77
C ILE A 4 -4.70 -9.31 -4.83
N ARG A 5 -6.04 -9.16 -4.93
CA ARG A 5 -6.85 -8.46 -3.95
C ARG A 5 -7.45 -9.49 -3.02
N LEU A 6 -7.19 -9.33 -1.73
CA LEU A 6 -7.65 -10.29 -0.73
C LEU A 6 -9.04 -9.94 -0.18
N ASP A 7 -9.38 -8.65 -0.13
CA ASP A 7 -10.66 -8.20 0.39
C ASP A 7 -11.02 -6.84 -0.21
N THR A 8 -12.31 -6.58 -0.36
CA THR A 8 -12.80 -5.31 -0.92
C THR A 8 -12.50 -4.11 0.00
N ALA A 9 -12.33 -4.35 1.29
CA ALA A 9 -11.98 -3.30 2.26
C ALA A 9 -10.49 -2.94 2.25
N ASP A 10 -9.66 -3.68 1.53
CA ASP A 10 -8.22 -3.43 1.48
C ASP A 10 -7.90 -2.19 0.67
N ASN A 11 -6.94 -1.40 1.13
CA ASN A 11 -6.40 -0.27 0.37
C ASN A 11 -5.04 -0.56 -0.23
N VAL A 12 -4.62 -1.82 -0.17
CA VAL A 12 -3.46 -2.32 -0.89
C VAL A 12 -3.81 -3.65 -1.56
N VAL A 13 -3.08 -3.98 -2.62
CA VAL A 13 -3.11 -5.30 -3.24
C VAL A 13 -1.67 -5.81 -3.29
N THR A 14 -1.51 -7.12 -3.48
CA THR A 14 -0.19 -7.75 -3.51
C THR A 14 0.18 -8.09 -4.94
N ALA A 15 1.38 -7.71 -5.37
CA ALA A 15 1.89 -8.08 -6.69
C ALA A 15 2.18 -9.59 -6.71
N ALA A 16 1.53 -10.30 -7.63
CA ALA A 16 1.73 -11.74 -7.78
C ALA A 16 3.04 -12.05 -8.53
N SER A 17 3.53 -11.08 -9.29
CA SER A 17 4.82 -11.14 -9.99
C SER A 17 5.40 -9.75 -10.00
N ARG A 18 6.67 -9.63 -10.38
CA ARG A 18 7.29 -8.31 -10.51
C ARG A 18 6.56 -7.49 -11.57
N LEU A 19 6.21 -6.26 -11.22
CA LEU A 19 5.50 -5.34 -12.10
C LEU A 19 6.37 -4.15 -12.46
N PRO A 20 6.38 -3.71 -13.73
CA PRO A 20 7.07 -2.48 -14.11
C PRO A 20 6.31 -1.26 -13.64
N ALA A 21 6.97 -0.09 -13.66
CA ALA A 21 6.30 1.19 -13.49
C ALA A 21 5.32 1.41 -14.64
N GLY A 22 4.18 2.05 -14.35
CA GLY A 22 3.16 2.32 -15.36
C GLY A 22 2.25 1.14 -15.67
N HIS A 23 2.36 0.05 -14.93
CA HIS A 23 1.49 -1.11 -15.11
C HIS A 23 0.11 -0.82 -14.50
N ILE A 24 -0.95 -1.24 -15.20
CA ILE A 24 -2.31 -1.03 -14.72
C ILE A 24 -2.65 -2.09 -13.69
N VAL A 25 -3.01 -1.62 -12.50
CA VAL A 25 -3.47 -2.45 -11.39
C VAL A 25 -4.84 -1.91 -10.99
N GLU A 26 -5.89 -2.70 -11.25
CA GLU A 26 -7.27 -2.23 -11.13
C GLU A 26 -7.49 -1.02 -12.04
N THR A 27 -7.66 0.19 -11.50
CA THR A 27 -7.85 1.40 -12.29
C THR A 27 -6.70 2.38 -12.15
N ILE A 28 -5.62 1.97 -11.50
CA ILE A 28 -4.47 2.84 -11.20
C ILE A 28 -3.22 2.30 -11.90
N LYS A 29 -2.22 3.18 -12.04
CA LYS A 29 -0.92 2.81 -12.58
C LYS A 29 0.12 2.76 -11.47
N THR A 30 0.97 1.74 -11.51
CA THR A 30 2.12 1.68 -10.60
C THR A 30 3.04 2.87 -10.89
N LEU A 31 3.52 3.51 -9.84
CA LEU A 31 4.39 4.68 -9.94
C LEU A 31 5.86 4.31 -10.07
N GLN A 32 6.22 3.09 -9.65
CA GLN A 32 7.57 2.57 -9.72
C GLN A 32 7.49 1.06 -9.91
N PRO A 33 8.61 0.39 -10.20
CA PRO A 33 8.63 -1.08 -10.25
C PRO A 33 8.24 -1.65 -8.89
N ILE A 34 7.45 -2.71 -8.91
CA ILE A 34 6.98 -3.40 -7.70
C ILE A 34 7.56 -4.81 -7.68
N PRO A 35 8.36 -5.16 -6.68
CA PRO A 35 8.84 -6.54 -6.57
C PRO A 35 7.71 -7.53 -6.31
N SER A 36 7.88 -8.76 -6.74
CA SER A 36 6.93 -9.84 -6.47
C SER A 36 6.70 -9.98 -4.96
N GLY A 37 5.46 -10.15 -4.57
CA GLY A 37 5.08 -10.30 -3.17
C GLY A 37 4.92 -8.98 -2.40
N HIS A 38 5.31 -7.85 -3.00
CA HIS A 38 5.18 -6.56 -2.34
C HIS A 38 3.80 -5.95 -2.63
N LYS A 39 3.45 -4.93 -1.86
CA LYS A 39 2.12 -4.31 -1.90
C LYS A 39 2.12 -3.06 -2.75
N ILE A 40 0.96 -2.77 -3.31
CA ILE A 40 0.69 -1.57 -4.11
C ILE A 40 -0.51 -0.87 -3.49
N ALA A 41 -0.41 0.44 -3.24
CA ALA A 41 -1.56 1.22 -2.75
C ALA A 41 -2.59 1.37 -3.86
N THR A 42 -3.85 1.02 -3.58
CA THR A 42 -4.95 1.17 -4.53
C THR A 42 -5.69 2.49 -4.37
N ALA A 43 -5.37 3.23 -3.31
CA ALA A 43 -5.89 4.56 -3.04
C ALA A 43 -4.80 5.34 -2.32
N ALA A 44 -4.92 6.67 -2.33
CA ALA A 44 -3.99 7.52 -1.57
C ALA A 44 -4.17 7.23 -0.07
N ILE A 45 -3.06 7.05 0.64
CA ILE A 45 -3.04 6.80 2.07
C ILE A 45 -2.23 7.93 2.69
N PRO A 46 -2.86 8.84 3.45
CA PRO A 46 -2.11 9.94 4.06
C PRO A 46 -1.23 9.45 5.21
N LEU A 47 -0.24 10.26 5.57
CA LEU A 47 0.58 10.02 6.76
C LEU A 47 -0.30 9.68 7.96
N GLY A 48 -0.01 8.59 8.64
CA GLY A 48 -0.78 8.09 9.77
C GLY A 48 -2.04 7.32 9.37
N GLY A 49 -2.35 7.23 8.08
CA GLY A 49 -3.50 6.48 7.60
C GLY A 49 -3.32 4.98 7.78
N GLU A 50 -4.42 4.29 8.02
CA GLU A 50 -4.41 2.84 8.21
C GLU A 50 -4.14 2.11 6.90
N ILE A 51 -3.32 1.08 6.97
CA ILE A 51 -3.06 0.18 5.84
C ILE A 51 -3.77 -1.13 6.13
N ARG A 52 -4.67 -1.53 5.22
CA ARG A 52 -5.50 -2.71 5.40
C ARG A 52 -5.21 -3.73 4.32
N LYS A 53 -4.96 -4.96 4.77
CA LYS A 53 -4.77 -6.10 3.91
C LYS A 53 -5.52 -7.28 4.53
N TYR A 54 -6.26 -8.01 3.71
CA TYR A 54 -7.06 -9.11 4.19
C TYR A 54 -8.13 -8.64 5.19
N ALA A 55 -8.68 -7.45 4.93
CA ALA A 55 -9.64 -6.77 5.82
C ALA A 55 -9.07 -6.49 7.23
N GLN A 56 -7.77 -6.59 7.41
CA GLN A 56 -7.12 -6.37 8.71
C GLN A 56 -6.17 -5.18 8.64
N LEU A 57 -6.09 -4.46 9.75
CA LEU A 57 -5.12 -3.40 9.93
C LEU A 57 -3.73 -4.05 10.05
N ILE A 58 -2.84 -3.76 9.10
CA ILE A 58 -1.48 -4.31 9.12
C ILE A 58 -0.43 -3.27 9.48
N GLY A 59 -0.79 -2.00 9.53
CA GLY A 59 0.14 -0.93 9.87
C GLY A 59 -0.43 0.42 9.51
N TYR A 60 0.41 1.44 9.58
CA TYR A 60 0.07 2.82 9.29
C TYR A 60 1.07 3.39 8.30
N ALA A 61 0.62 4.32 7.47
CA ALA A 61 1.53 5.02 6.55
C ALA A 61 2.48 5.91 7.35
N SER A 62 3.78 5.74 7.17
CA SER A 62 4.80 6.56 7.82
C SER A 62 5.11 7.83 7.01
N THR A 63 4.50 7.97 5.87
CA THR A 63 4.56 9.14 4.98
C THR A 63 3.28 9.11 4.14
N ASP A 64 3.02 10.18 3.39
CA ASP A 64 1.94 10.15 2.40
C ASP A 64 2.25 9.11 1.33
N ILE A 65 1.29 8.24 1.03
CA ILE A 65 1.43 7.20 0.01
C ILE A 65 0.41 7.48 -1.08
N PRO A 66 0.86 7.86 -2.29
CA PRO A 66 -0.07 8.05 -3.40
C PRO A 66 -0.58 6.73 -3.94
N ALA A 67 -1.74 6.75 -4.60
CA ALA A 67 -2.26 5.57 -5.29
C ALA A 67 -1.26 5.10 -6.34
N GLY A 68 -1.03 3.80 -6.42
CA GLY A 68 -0.05 3.20 -7.32
C GLY A 68 1.35 3.07 -6.74
N ALA A 69 1.60 3.62 -5.55
CA ALA A 69 2.92 3.57 -4.93
C ALA A 69 3.21 2.19 -4.34
N HIS A 70 4.47 1.83 -4.34
CA HIS A 70 5.00 0.65 -3.67
C HIS A 70 4.85 0.82 -2.15
N VAL A 71 4.24 -0.15 -1.50
CA VAL A 71 4.03 -0.15 -0.04
C VAL A 71 4.85 -1.28 0.56
N HIS A 72 5.81 -0.94 1.39
CA HIS A 72 6.70 -1.90 2.03
C HIS A 72 7.33 -1.25 3.26
N ASP A 73 8.40 -1.84 3.79
CA ASP A 73 9.00 -1.41 5.06
C ASP A 73 9.37 0.08 5.10
N HIS A 74 9.69 0.68 3.95
CA HIS A 74 10.15 2.07 3.89
C HIS A 74 9.04 3.09 4.19
N ASN A 75 7.76 2.71 4.06
CA ASN A 75 6.65 3.63 4.26
C ASN A 75 5.54 3.07 5.14
N VAL A 76 5.81 1.98 5.85
CA VAL A 76 4.87 1.34 6.78
C VAL A 76 5.42 1.44 8.19
N SER A 77 4.58 1.86 9.12
CA SER A 77 4.88 1.87 10.55
C SER A 77 3.87 0.99 11.28
N PHE A 78 4.31 0.30 12.31
CA PHE A 78 3.41 -0.46 13.17
C PHE A 78 2.84 0.37 14.31
N ARG A 79 3.20 1.65 14.37
CA ARG A 79 2.66 2.63 15.32
C ARG A 79 1.95 3.72 14.55
N ASN A 80 0.83 4.19 15.07
CA ASN A 80 0.18 5.37 14.53
C ASN A 80 1.06 6.59 14.81
N THR A 81 1.71 7.09 13.76
CA THR A 81 2.65 8.20 13.85
C THR A 81 1.99 9.46 14.40
N LEU A 82 0.70 9.68 14.07
CA LEU A 82 -0.02 10.85 14.57
C LEU A 82 -0.26 10.79 16.09
N SER A 83 -0.42 9.59 16.64
CA SER A 83 -0.57 9.43 18.08
C SER A 83 0.67 9.84 18.85
N LEU A 84 1.84 9.74 18.23
CA LEU A 84 3.10 10.11 18.87
C LEU A 84 3.30 11.63 18.90
N ILE A 85 2.60 12.36 18.06
CA ILE A 85 2.73 13.83 17.97
C ILE A 85 1.93 14.51 19.08
N HIS A 86 0.97 13.83 19.65
CA HIS A 86 0.06 14.41 20.64
C HIS A 86 0.52 14.20 22.09
N ILE A 87 1.70 13.74 22.29
CA ILE A 87 2.24 13.51 23.64
C ILE A 87 2.79 14.81 24.24
#